data_98caa91a33af174cab2c284af604afff
#
_entry.id   98caa91a33af174cab2c284af604afff
#
_cell.length_a   1.000
_cell.length_b   1.000
_cell.length_c   1.000
_cell.angle_alpha   90.00
_cell.angle_beta   90.00
_cell.angle_gamma   90.00
#
_symmetry.space_group_name_H-M   'P 1'
#
loop_
_entity.id
_entity.type
_entity.pdbx_description
1 polymer ?
#
loop_
_entity_poly.entity_id
_entity_poly.type
_entity_poly.pdbx_seq_one_letter_code
_entity_poly.pdbx_strand_id
1 'polypeptide(L)'
;MSPPQGSRLWQAWLAIAFCVCIAGCATPMSSDIPSARDAQAAVMIGKSSKADVEAALGKALVVRFDSGYEVWIYRERSAAAGSGLFGRPAKERPELVLLFEPAGTLKKTRVRVPG
;
A
#
# COMPACT_ATOMS: atom_id res chain seq x y z
N MET A 1 -45.87 36.06 -0.82
CA MET A 1 -44.47 35.90 -0.42
C MET A 1 -43.88 34.66 -1.04
N SER A 2 -42.90 34.85 -1.81
CA SER A 2 -42.21 33.72 -2.41
C SER A 2 -41.34 33.01 -1.37
N PRO A 3 -41.32 31.70 -1.33
CA PRO A 3 -40.42 30.97 -0.44
C PRO A 3 -38.97 31.25 -0.79
N PRO A 4 -38.10 31.21 0.20
CA PRO A 4 -36.68 31.45 -0.09
C PRO A 4 -36.15 30.38 -1.03
N GLN A 5 -35.65 30.82 -2.17
CA GLN A 5 -35.11 29.91 -3.17
C GLN A 5 -33.72 29.33 -2.78
N GLY A 6 -33.17 29.80 -1.68
CA GLY A 6 -31.89 29.33 -1.19
C GLY A 6 -31.83 27.86 -0.80
N SER A 7 -32.96 27.26 -0.41
CA SER A 7 -33.03 25.87 -0.01
C SER A 7 -32.82 24.89 -1.18
N ARG A 8 -33.22 25.27 -2.38
CA ARG A 8 -33.03 24.43 -3.56
C ARG A 8 -31.57 24.40 -4.03
N LEU A 9 -30.88 25.51 -3.88
CA LEU A 9 -29.46 25.59 -4.21
C LEU A 9 -28.61 24.75 -3.25
N TRP A 10 -29.01 24.70 -1.99
CA TRP A 10 -28.33 23.87 -0.99
C TRP A 10 -28.45 22.39 -1.29
N GLN A 11 -29.62 21.93 -1.70
CA GLN A 11 -29.83 20.54 -2.05
C GLN A 11 -29.03 20.13 -3.29
N ALA A 12 -28.88 21.03 -4.24
CA ALA A 12 -28.06 20.78 -5.43
C ALA A 12 -26.57 20.64 -5.09
N TRP A 13 -26.10 21.45 -4.16
CA TRP A 13 -24.69 21.39 -3.72
C TRP A 13 -24.41 20.10 -2.93
N LEU A 14 -25.31 19.66 -2.10
CA LEU A 14 -25.18 18.41 -1.36
C LEU A 14 -25.17 17.18 -2.27
N ALA A 15 -25.92 17.21 -3.35
CA ALA A 15 -25.94 16.12 -4.32
C ALA A 15 -24.62 16.02 -5.12
N ILE A 16 -24.02 17.14 -5.42
CA ILE A 16 -22.73 17.19 -6.15
C ILE A 16 -21.57 16.71 -5.25
N ALA A 17 -21.59 17.07 -3.98
CA ALA A 17 -20.57 16.66 -3.03
C ALA A 17 -20.51 15.13 -2.81
N PHE A 18 -21.61 14.45 -2.96
CA PHE A 18 -21.68 13.00 -2.76
C PHE A 18 -21.08 12.18 -3.93
N CYS A 19 -21.08 12.73 -5.13
CA CYS A 19 -20.56 12.03 -6.31
C CYS A 19 -19.04 11.97 -6.37
N VAL A 20 -18.31 12.79 -5.61
CA VAL A 20 -16.85 12.87 -5.69
C VAL A 20 -16.17 11.77 -4.86
N CYS A 21 -16.88 11.14 -3.94
CA CYS A 21 -16.29 10.15 -3.04
C CYS A 21 -16.14 8.75 -3.64
N ILE A 22 -16.69 8.50 -4.82
CA ILE A 22 -16.72 7.14 -5.40
C ILE A 22 -15.57 6.90 -6.38
N ALA A 23 -14.83 7.93 -6.77
CA ALA A 23 -13.86 7.84 -7.85
C ALA A 23 -12.43 7.47 -7.40
N GLY A 24 -12.22 7.01 -6.18
CA GLY A 24 -10.87 6.85 -5.67
C GLY A 24 -10.47 5.49 -5.16
N CYS A 25 -11.22 4.42 -5.42
CA CYS A 25 -11.02 3.15 -4.72
C CYS A 25 -10.44 2.02 -5.55
N ALA A 26 -9.82 2.29 -6.70
CA ALA A 26 -9.13 1.24 -7.44
C ALA A 26 -7.68 1.12 -6.96
N THR A 27 -7.48 0.45 -5.83
CA THR A 27 -6.14 0.10 -5.39
C THR A 27 -5.72 -1.21 -6.05
N PRO A 28 -4.56 -1.26 -6.71
CA PRO A 28 -4.06 -2.51 -7.25
C PRO A 28 -3.81 -3.50 -6.11
N MET A 29 -4.25 -4.74 -6.29
CA MET A 29 -4.12 -5.81 -5.30
C MET A 29 -2.80 -6.55 -5.41
N SER A 30 -1.75 -5.91 -5.87
CA SER A 30 -0.45 -6.56 -6.00
C SER A 30 0.47 -6.13 -4.86
N SER A 31 1.34 -7.04 -4.43
CA SER A 31 2.39 -6.77 -3.47
C SER A 31 3.64 -6.17 -4.11
N ASP A 32 3.51 -5.62 -5.31
CA ASP A 32 4.61 -5.05 -6.05
C ASP A 32 4.87 -3.61 -5.63
N ILE A 33 6.14 -3.27 -5.47
CA ILE A 33 6.60 -1.93 -5.13
C ILE A 33 7.58 -1.42 -6.20
N PRO A 34 7.68 -0.09 -6.41
CA PRO A 34 8.59 0.46 -7.40
C PRO A 34 10.07 0.22 -7.05
N SER A 35 10.44 0.35 -5.79
CA SER A 35 11.80 0.16 -5.31
C SER A 35 11.80 -0.34 -3.88
N ALA A 36 12.52 -1.44 -3.63
CA ALA A 36 12.62 -2.01 -2.29
C ALA A 36 13.32 -1.07 -1.31
N ARG A 37 14.34 -0.35 -1.76
CA ARG A 37 15.07 0.59 -0.91
C ARG A 37 14.25 1.83 -0.57
N ASP A 38 13.54 2.38 -1.56
CA ASP A 38 12.67 3.52 -1.33
C ASP A 38 11.52 3.15 -0.40
N ALA A 39 10.95 1.97 -0.58
CA ALA A 39 9.91 1.46 0.30
C ALA A 39 10.45 1.24 1.73
N GLN A 40 11.66 0.73 1.87
CA GLN A 40 12.29 0.60 3.19
C GLN A 40 12.47 1.96 3.88
N ALA A 41 12.82 2.99 3.12
CA ALA A 41 12.98 4.34 3.65
C ALA A 41 11.64 4.98 4.04
N ALA A 42 10.54 4.52 3.46
CA ALA A 42 9.21 5.05 3.75
C ALA A 42 8.60 4.53 5.05
N VAL A 43 9.21 3.52 5.68
CA VAL A 43 8.72 2.92 6.91
C VAL A 43 9.73 3.11 8.02
N MET A 44 9.24 3.17 9.27
CA MET A 44 10.09 3.44 10.44
C MET A 44 9.97 2.31 11.46
N ILE A 45 11.12 1.72 11.78
CA ILE A 45 11.20 0.69 12.81
C ILE A 45 10.79 1.29 14.17
N GLY A 46 9.93 0.60 14.88
CA GLY A 46 9.44 1.01 16.18
C GLY A 46 8.31 2.02 16.16
N LYS A 47 7.93 2.54 14.99
CA LYS A 47 6.87 3.54 14.84
C LYS A 47 5.78 3.15 13.86
N SER A 48 6.13 2.61 12.71
CA SER A 48 5.13 2.24 11.70
C SER A 48 4.29 1.06 12.18
N SER A 49 2.97 1.21 12.06
CA SER A 49 2.02 0.13 12.28
C SER A 49 1.75 -0.62 10.98
N LYS A 50 1.03 -1.74 11.07
CA LYS A 50 0.57 -2.46 9.87
C LYS A 50 -0.28 -1.56 8.96
N ALA A 51 -1.18 -0.76 9.56
CA ALA A 51 -2.02 0.16 8.81
C ALA A 51 -1.19 1.23 8.09
N ASP A 52 -0.17 1.77 8.75
CA ASP A 52 0.72 2.78 8.15
C ASP A 52 1.48 2.20 6.96
N VAL A 53 2.00 0.99 7.09
CA VAL A 53 2.73 0.32 6.03
C VAL A 53 1.82 -0.02 4.86
N GLU A 54 0.63 -0.53 5.13
CA GLU A 54 -0.33 -0.84 4.08
C GLU A 54 -0.78 0.42 3.33
N ALA A 55 -0.95 1.53 4.03
CA ALA A 55 -1.29 2.81 3.42
C ALA A 55 -0.15 3.34 2.52
N ALA A 56 1.10 3.14 2.92
CA ALA A 56 2.26 3.61 2.18
C ALA A 56 2.67 2.70 1.02
N LEU A 57 2.63 1.39 1.22
CA LEU A 57 3.18 0.41 0.29
C LEU A 57 2.14 -0.50 -0.37
N GLY A 58 0.90 -0.46 0.10
CA GLY A 58 -0.15 -1.35 -0.38
C GLY A 58 -0.14 -2.70 0.32
N LYS A 59 -0.85 -3.67 -0.24
CA LYS A 59 -0.97 -5.00 0.34
C LYS A 59 0.29 -5.81 0.13
N ALA A 60 0.69 -6.54 1.15
CA ALA A 60 1.84 -7.42 1.15
C ALA A 60 1.44 -8.88 1.04
N LEU A 61 2.40 -9.71 0.67
CA LEU A 61 2.31 -11.14 0.95
C LEU A 61 2.59 -11.33 2.45
N VAL A 62 1.64 -11.88 3.19
CA VAL A 62 1.71 -11.97 4.65
C VAL A 62 1.94 -13.40 5.09
N VAL A 63 2.96 -13.60 5.92
CA VAL A 63 3.22 -14.87 6.59
C VAL A 63 3.05 -14.66 8.09
N ARG A 64 2.16 -15.42 8.70
CA ARG A 64 1.86 -15.34 10.11
C ARG A 64 2.48 -16.50 10.86
N PHE A 65 3.03 -16.21 12.03
CA PHE A 65 3.60 -17.22 12.92
C PHE A 65 2.72 -17.41 14.15
N ASP A 66 2.79 -18.59 14.73
CA ASP A 66 2.03 -18.92 15.96
C ASP A 66 2.40 -18.02 17.14
N SER A 67 3.62 -17.47 17.13
CA SER A 67 4.08 -16.52 18.14
C SER A 67 3.39 -15.16 18.08
N GLY A 68 2.59 -14.90 17.03
CA GLY A 68 1.94 -13.62 16.80
C GLY A 68 2.73 -12.65 15.93
N TYR A 69 3.96 -12.97 15.61
CA TYR A 69 4.73 -12.18 14.64
C TYR A 69 4.20 -12.40 13.24
N GLU A 70 4.33 -11.35 12.40
CA GLU A 70 3.99 -11.44 10.99
C GLU A 70 5.15 -10.94 10.15
N VAL A 71 5.39 -11.60 9.04
CA VAL A 71 6.34 -11.16 8.02
C VAL A 71 5.56 -10.71 6.81
N TRP A 72 5.83 -9.49 6.37
CA TRP A 72 5.24 -8.92 5.18
C TRP A 72 6.30 -8.83 4.09
N ILE A 73 6.00 -9.33 2.90
CA ILE A 73 6.93 -9.40 1.79
C ILE A 73 6.37 -8.60 0.61
N TYR A 74 7.18 -7.66 0.15
CA TYR A 74 6.91 -6.90 -1.07
C TYR A 74 8.00 -7.20 -2.08
N ARG A 75 7.63 -7.39 -3.32
CA ARG A 75 8.59 -7.55 -4.42
C ARG A 75 8.74 -6.27 -5.19
N GLU A 76 9.97 -5.97 -5.57
CA GLU A 76 10.23 -4.85 -6.46
C GLU A 76 9.64 -5.14 -7.83
N ARG A 77 8.92 -4.16 -8.36
CA ARG A 77 8.34 -4.27 -9.70
C ARG A 77 9.47 -4.26 -10.73
N SER A 78 9.37 -5.14 -11.71
CA SER A 78 10.32 -5.12 -12.80
C SER A 78 10.17 -3.82 -13.61
N ALA A 79 11.29 -3.10 -13.80
CA ALA A 79 11.30 -1.88 -14.60
C ALA A 79 10.89 -2.12 -16.04
N ALA A 80 11.08 -3.35 -16.53
CA ALA A 80 10.71 -3.78 -17.86
C ALA A 80 9.39 -4.58 -17.83
N ALA A 81 8.44 -4.16 -17.03
CA ALA A 81 7.16 -4.84 -16.90
C ALA A 81 6.49 -5.01 -18.27
N GLY A 82 6.26 -6.24 -18.66
CA GLY A 82 5.67 -6.57 -19.96
C GLY A 82 6.66 -6.99 -21.02
N SER A 83 7.95 -6.79 -20.84
CA SER A 83 8.95 -7.28 -21.78
C SER A 83 9.62 -8.52 -21.21
N GLY A 84 9.12 -9.68 -21.56
CA GLY A 84 9.68 -10.95 -21.08
C GLY A 84 11.13 -11.21 -21.47
N LEU A 85 11.66 -10.49 -22.45
CA LEU A 85 13.04 -10.69 -22.96
C LEU A 85 14.09 -9.94 -22.14
N PHE A 86 13.76 -8.81 -21.55
CA PHE A 86 14.73 -7.94 -20.86
C PHE A 86 14.37 -7.69 -19.39
N GLY A 87 13.24 -8.20 -18.92
CA GLY A 87 12.84 -8.08 -17.53
C GLY A 87 13.55 -9.13 -16.66
N ARG A 88 13.90 -8.76 -15.45
CA ARG A 88 14.41 -9.72 -14.48
C ARG A 88 13.31 -10.73 -14.11
N PRO A 89 13.64 -12.03 -14.05
CA PRO A 89 12.69 -13.02 -13.51
C PRO A 89 12.22 -12.62 -12.13
N ALA A 90 10.99 -13.01 -11.77
CA ALA A 90 10.43 -12.68 -10.46
C ALA A 90 11.33 -13.08 -9.29
N LYS A 91 12.04 -14.19 -9.44
CA LYS A 91 12.95 -14.71 -8.41
C LYS A 91 14.26 -13.91 -8.26
N GLU A 92 14.58 -13.04 -9.22
CA GLU A 92 15.80 -12.22 -9.16
C GLU A 92 15.50 -10.78 -8.74
N ARG A 93 14.24 -10.44 -8.55
CA ARG A 93 13.87 -9.09 -8.14
C ARG A 93 14.07 -8.90 -6.63
N PRO A 94 14.60 -7.73 -6.23
CA PRO A 94 14.71 -7.42 -4.80
C PRO A 94 13.37 -7.52 -4.08
N GLU A 95 13.43 -7.96 -2.85
CA GLU A 95 12.28 -8.07 -1.98
C GLU A 95 12.50 -7.25 -0.72
N LEU A 96 11.46 -6.53 -0.31
CA LEU A 96 11.43 -5.88 0.99
C LEU A 96 10.71 -6.81 1.97
N VAL A 97 11.40 -7.18 3.04
CA VAL A 97 10.86 -8.03 4.10
C VAL A 97 10.69 -7.20 5.35
N LEU A 98 9.48 -7.18 5.88
CA LEU A 98 9.13 -6.45 7.09
C LEU A 98 8.70 -7.42 8.17
N LEU A 99 9.23 -7.27 9.37
CA LEU A 99 8.83 -8.06 10.53
C LEU A 99 8.01 -7.19 11.49
N PHE A 100 6.78 -7.60 11.76
CA PHE A 100 5.89 -6.96 12.73
C PHE A 100 5.80 -7.78 14.02
N GLU A 101 5.80 -7.08 15.13
CA GLU A 101 5.54 -7.65 16.44
C GLU A 101 4.06 -8.03 16.61
N PRO A 102 3.74 -8.90 17.60
CA PRO A 102 2.34 -9.20 17.90
C PRO A 102 1.50 -7.96 18.19
N ALA A 103 2.11 -6.92 18.74
CA ALA A 103 1.44 -5.64 18.98
C ALA A 103 1.11 -4.85 17.70
N GLY A 104 1.66 -5.26 16.55
CA GLY A 104 1.38 -4.61 15.27
C GLY A 104 2.37 -3.52 14.87
N THR A 105 3.45 -3.37 15.60
CA THR A 105 4.48 -2.38 15.30
C THR A 105 5.62 -3.01 14.50
N LEU A 106 6.16 -2.26 13.55
CA LEU A 106 7.29 -2.71 12.74
C LEU A 106 8.54 -2.86 13.60
N LYS A 107 9.10 -4.06 13.62
CA LYS A 107 10.30 -4.37 14.41
C LYS A 107 11.58 -4.39 13.59
N LYS A 108 11.50 -4.84 12.35
CA LYS A 108 12.70 -5.01 11.52
C LYS A 108 12.35 -4.90 10.05
N THR A 109 13.29 -4.35 9.29
CA THR A 109 13.19 -4.28 7.83
C THR A 109 14.45 -4.88 7.21
N ARG A 110 14.29 -5.49 6.06
CA ARG A 110 15.41 -6.05 5.31
C ARG A 110 15.10 -6.02 3.82
N VAL A 111 16.04 -5.55 3.04
CA VAL A 111 15.99 -5.72 1.58
C VAL A 111 16.78 -6.97 1.23
N ARG A 112 16.10 -7.92 0.60
CA ARG A 112 16.69 -9.18 0.18
C ARG A 112 16.87 -9.15 -1.33
N VAL A 113 18.09 -9.37 -1.77
CA VAL A 113 18.40 -9.52 -3.18
C VAL A 113 18.69 -10.99 -3.42
N PRO A 114 17.84 -11.70 -4.18
CA PRO A 114 18.13 -13.08 -4.54
C PRO A 114 19.37 -13.10 -5.43
N GLY A 115 20.36 -13.83 -5.03
CA GLY A 115 21.61 -13.92 -5.75
C GLY A 115 21.74 -15.22 -6.51
#